data_1f51b85894c5022421effa3ab20697ee
#
_entry.id   1f51b85894c5022421effa3ab20697ee
#
_cell.length_a   1.000
_cell.length_b   1.000
_cell.length_c   1.000
_cell.angle_alpha   90.00
_cell.angle_beta   90.00
_cell.angle_gamma   90.00
#
_symmetry.space_group_name_H-M   'P 1'
#
loop_
_entity.id
_entity.type
_entity.pdbx_description
1 polymer ?
#
loop_
_entity_poly.entity_id
_entity_poly.type
_entity_poly.pdbx_seq_one_letter_code
_entity_poly.pdbx_strand_id
1 'polypeptide(L)'
;MDPQQPELIDPEHLPPRLRWERLFRLLPLPPDPQPTGPGRPGTPPSGLLKGLIYQRLTRLRFLRQLHTQLLENPSLCAAIGQDAYRSPPSLERFSAYLADTPNDELQTIRRQLVADLVRLKVITGATIILDSCPVASWVRENNLKTDLRQRRWDREHRCKGDLDARLGVRIHFPNPNQRRIDYFWGYRNHVTVDADAELGLWEITEPNSVGEVTVALRLLAAVKDELRLPVTAVLGDAEYDAEDILRFIQQQMKADAFIPRNPRSIQDHEGFTRQGDAVICPGSLPMNRKGRMTVHGITYVQYCCPFYYGHKPDLLMCPAAHPKFTSQRGCNYLWRLTDNPRDRIAYNTADFKERYNQRTGIERLFSRLLTVTMEEPTVHGLASIRNHCTIAHIATLLVAKAAAHMGSADRCRFVRTFVPNLLADE
;
A
#
# COMPACT_ATOMS: atom_id res chain seq x y z
N MET A 1 -19.83 19.13 35.74
CA MET A 1 -19.30 17.85 35.28
C MET A 1 -18.70 18.10 33.90
N ASP A 2 -17.39 17.98 33.78
CA ASP A 2 -16.67 18.22 32.55
C ASP A 2 -17.03 17.10 31.53
N PRO A 3 -17.61 17.42 30.36
CA PRO A 3 -18.00 16.41 29.37
C PRO A 3 -16.82 15.73 28.68
N GLN A 4 -15.58 16.02 29.06
CA GLN A 4 -14.37 15.49 28.44
C GLN A 4 -13.62 14.41 29.25
N GLN A 5 -14.05 14.08 30.44
CA GLN A 5 -13.50 12.91 31.13
C GLN A 5 -14.22 11.64 30.67
N PRO A 6 -13.55 10.73 29.94
CA PRO A 6 -14.12 9.40 29.71
C PRO A 6 -14.25 8.74 31.09
N GLU A 7 -15.48 8.35 31.46
CA GLU A 7 -15.66 7.47 32.61
C GLU A 7 -14.75 6.26 32.45
N LEU A 8 -13.82 6.10 33.35
CA LEU A 8 -12.94 4.95 33.50
C LEU A 8 -13.75 3.74 33.99
N ILE A 9 -14.72 3.29 33.20
CA ILE A 9 -15.34 1.99 33.42
C ILE A 9 -14.49 1.01 32.64
N ASP A 10 -13.94 0.03 33.35
CA ASP A 10 -13.19 -1.08 32.77
C ASP A 10 -14.00 -1.68 31.60
N PRO A 11 -13.47 -1.69 30.37
CA PRO A 11 -14.18 -2.21 29.21
C PRO A 11 -14.61 -3.67 29.40
N GLU A 12 -13.89 -4.45 30.20
CA GLU A 12 -14.19 -5.85 30.51
C GLU A 12 -15.53 -6.04 31.23
N HIS A 13 -16.04 -5.01 31.90
CA HIS A 13 -17.30 -5.07 32.65
C HIS A 13 -18.51 -4.49 31.91
N LEU A 14 -18.36 -4.11 30.62
CA LEU A 14 -19.45 -3.56 29.85
C LEU A 14 -20.21 -4.64 29.05
N PRO A 15 -21.56 -4.57 29.01
CA PRO A 15 -22.30 -5.42 28.09
C PRO A 15 -21.85 -5.27 26.65
N PRO A 16 -21.83 -6.31 25.82
CA PRO A 16 -21.32 -6.30 24.44
C PRO A 16 -21.88 -5.15 23.59
N ARG A 17 -23.18 -4.88 23.73
CA ARG A 17 -23.82 -3.74 23.05
C ARG A 17 -23.13 -2.41 23.35
N LEU A 18 -22.90 -2.09 24.63
CA LEU A 18 -22.32 -0.81 25.03
C LEU A 18 -20.86 -0.68 24.56
N ARG A 19 -20.13 -1.79 24.44
CA ARG A 19 -18.77 -1.81 23.91
C ARG A 19 -18.73 -1.41 22.44
N TRP A 20 -19.61 -1.99 21.62
CA TRP A 20 -19.74 -1.63 20.22
C TRP A 20 -20.23 -0.19 20.02
N GLU A 21 -21.22 0.25 20.79
CA GLU A 21 -21.69 1.63 20.76
C GLU A 21 -20.58 2.63 21.11
N ARG A 22 -19.76 2.34 22.12
CA ARG A 22 -18.59 3.17 22.49
C ARG A 22 -17.54 3.21 21.39
N LEU A 23 -17.20 2.06 20.81
CA LEU A 23 -16.27 2.00 19.70
C LEU A 23 -16.78 2.83 18.52
N PHE A 24 -18.04 2.65 18.14
CA PHE A 24 -18.63 3.36 16.99
C PHE A 24 -18.82 4.87 17.22
N ARG A 25 -18.92 5.34 18.46
CA ARG A 25 -18.93 6.79 18.77
C ARG A 25 -17.60 7.48 18.40
N LEU A 26 -16.51 6.74 18.28
CA LEU A 26 -15.22 7.27 17.88
C LEU A 26 -15.09 7.46 16.36
N LEU A 27 -16.04 6.92 15.56
CA LEU A 27 -16.08 7.12 14.11
C LEU A 27 -16.49 8.56 13.80
N PRO A 28 -15.72 9.29 12.99
CA PRO A 28 -16.07 10.63 12.54
C PRO A 28 -17.07 10.57 11.38
N LEU A 29 -18.31 10.15 11.67
CA LEU A 29 -19.35 9.98 10.66
C LEU A 29 -20.02 11.31 10.34
N PRO A 30 -20.30 11.59 9.06
CA PRO A 30 -21.20 12.66 8.70
C PRO A 30 -22.62 12.33 9.16
N PRO A 31 -23.49 13.32 9.36
CA PRO A 31 -24.91 13.07 9.65
C PRO A 31 -25.56 12.28 8.53
N ASP A 32 -26.38 11.30 8.91
CA ASP A 32 -27.13 10.53 7.92
C ASP A 32 -28.13 11.42 7.16
N PRO A 33 -28.37 11.16 5.87
CA PRO A 33 -29.37 11.87 5.10
C PRO A 33 -30.75 11.76 5.73
N GLN A 34 -31.48 12.88 5.81
CA GLN A 34 -32.84 12.87 6.27
C GLN A 34 -33.75 12.16 5.26
N PRO A 35 -34.73 11.35 5.72
CA PRO A 35 -35.71 10.74 4.82
C PRO A 35 -36.47 11.82 4.04
N THR A 36 -36.45 11.74 2.70
CA THR A 36 -37.02 12.77 1.82
C THR A 36 -38.40 12.46 1.28
N GLY A 37 -39.04 11.35 1.71
CA GLY A 37 -40.34 10.95 1.16
C GLY A 37 -41.25 10.22 2.12
N PRO A 38 -42.52 10.05 1.76
CA PRO A 38 -43.45 9.18 2.52
C PRO A 38 -42.98 7.72 2.38
N GLY A 39 -43.02 7.00 3.47
CA GLY A 39 -42.68 5.58 3.50
C GLY A 39 -41.71 5.21 4.64
N ARG A 40 -41.33 3.95 4.64
CA ARG A 40 -40.40 3.44 5.65
C ARG A 40 -39.01 4.04 5.41
N PRO A 41 -38.36 4.69 6.41
CA PRO A 41 -37.00 5.14 6.30
C PRO A 41 -36.07 3.99 5.90
N GLY A 42 -35.19 4.26 4.92
CA GLY A 42 -34.16 3.30 4.53
C GLY A 42 -33.13 3.07 5.65
N THR A 43 -32.31 2.05 5.50
CA THR A 43 -31.18 1.82 6.40
C THR A 43 -30.18 2.99 6.28
N PRO A 44 -29.82 3.65 7.39
CA PRO A 44 -28.86 4.74 7.35
C PRO A 44 -27.49 4.27 6.84
N PRO A 45 -26.79 5.04 5.98
CA PRO A 45 -25.44 4.71 5.53
C PRO A 45 -24.46 4.47 6.69
N SER A 46 -24.58 5.25 7.77
CA SER A 46 -23.76 5.07 8.97
C SER A 46 -23.93 3.69 9.61
N GLY A 47 -25.15 3.15 9.63
CA GLY A 47 -25.44 1.82 10.14
C GLY A 47 -24.84 0.71 9.27
N LEU A 48 -24.89 0.87 7.94
CA LEU A 48 -24.25 -0.07 7.01
C LEU A 48 -22.73 -0.09 7.19
N LEU A 49 -22.10 1.07 7.31
CA LEU A 49 -20.66 1.17 7.55
C LEU A 49 -20.26 0.52 8.89
N LYS A 50 -20.99 0.80 9.99
CA LYS A 50 -20.74 0.18 11.29
C LYS A 50 -20.88 -1.35 11.23
N GLY A 51 -21.89 -1.86 10.52
CA GLY A 51 -22.04 -3.29 10.27
C GLY A 51 -20.86 -3.90 9.51
N LEU A 52 -20.37 -3.23 8.48
CA LEU A 52 -19.19 -3.68 7.74
C LEU A 52 -17.90 -3.60 8.57
N ILE A 53 -17.74 -2.59 9.42
CA ILE A 53 -16.62 -2.51 10.36
C ILE A 53 -16.69 -3.66 11.38
N TYR A 54 -17.88 -3.92 11.92
CA TYR A 54 -18.11 -5.10 12.78
C TYR A 54 -17.68 -6.39 12.07
N GLN A 55 -18.13 -6.60 10.83
CA GLN A 55 -17.74 -7.75 10.02
C GLN A 55 -16.21 -7.93 9.95
N ARG A 56 -15.46 -6.83 9.74
CA ARG A 56 -13.99 -6.84 9.66
C ARG A 56 -13.36 -7.23 11.00
N LEU A 57 -13.77 -6.55 12.06
CA LEU A 57 -13.21 -6.75 13.39
C LEU A 57 -13.50 -8.14 13.97
N THR A 58 -14.65 -8.73 13.63
CA THR A 58 -15.04 -10.09 14.01
C THR A 58 -14.64 -11.17 13.00
N ARG A 59 -13.93 -10.78 11.91
CA ARG A 59 -13.39 -11.68 10.88
C ARG A 59 -14.46 -12.50 10.14
N LEU A 60 -15.65 -12.00 10.06
CA LEU A 60 -16.70 -12.63 9.26
C LEU A 60 -16.37 -12.43 7.78
N ARG A 61 -16.11 -13.52 7.07
CA ARG A 61 -15.66 -13.47 5.67
C ARG A 61 -16.79 -13.04 4.72
N PHE A 62 -18.01 -13.56 4.94
CA PHE A 62 -19.13 -13.38 4.03
C PHE A 62 -20.18 -12.41 4.62
N LEU A 63 -20.80 -11.58 3.77
CA LEU A 63 -21.93 -10.73 4.16
C LEU A 63 -23.09 -11.54 4.76
N ARG A 64 -23.26 -12.79 4.32
CA ARG A 64 -24.26 -13.69 4.89
C ARG A 64 -24.03 -13.95 6.37
N GLN A 65 -22.78 -14.12 6.80
CA GLN A 65 -22.45 -14.31 8.21
C GLN A 65 -22.78 -13.05 9.02
N LEU A 66 -22.46 -11.85 8.48
CA LEU A 66 -22.86 -10.59 9.10
C LEU A 66 -24.37 -10.51 9.27
N HIS A 67 -25.13 -10.80 8.21
CA HIS A 67 -26.58 -10.76 8.25
C HIS A 67 -27.16 -11.75 9.29
N THR A 68 -26.63 -12.97 9.37
CA THR A 68 -27.02 -13.96 10.39
C THR A 68 -26.75 -13.43 11.80
N GLN A 69 -25.56 -12.86 12.05
CA GLN A 69 -25.24 -12.26 13.34
C GLN A 69 -26.17 -11.11 13.72
N LEU A 70 -26.57 -10.29 12.76
CA LEU A 70 -27.54 -9.22 12.99
C LEU A 70 -28.96 -9.76 13.27
N LEU A 71 -29.37 -10.87 12.65
CA LEU A 71 -30.64 -11.53 12.90
C LEU A 71 -30.68 -12.14 14.30
N GLU A 72 -29.62 -12.78 14.73
CA GLU A 72 -29.53 -13.50 16.00
C GLU A 72 -29.27 -12.56 17.19
N ASN A 73 -28.79 -11.34 16.94
CA ASN A 73 -28.37 -10.42 17.99
C ASN A 73 -29.00 -9.01 17.84
N PRO A 74 -30.22 -8.81 18.40
CA PRO A 74 -30.91 -7.51 18.38
C PRO A 74 -30.10 -6.37 19.03
N SER A 75 -29.26 -6.67 20.04
CA SER A 75 -28.43 -5.68 20.69
C SER A 75 -27.33 -5.18 19.76
N LEU A 76 -26.80 -6.01 18.86
CA LEU A 76 -25.86 -5.60 17.81
C LEU A 76 -26.58 -4.69 16.79
N CYS A 77 -27.80 -5.02 16.38
CA CYS A 77 -28.61 -4.13 15.53
C CYS A 77 -28.74 -2.73 16.13
N ALA A 78 -29.03 -2.64 17.43
CA ALA A 78 -29.08 -1.36 18.12
C ALA A 78 -27.71 -0.65 18.15
N ALA A 79 -26.61 -1.37 18.37
CA ALA A 79 -25.28 -0.80 18.42
C ALA A 79 -24.85 -0.17 17.08
N ILE A 80 -25.27 -0.75 15.94
CA ILE A 80 -25.04 -0.15 14.62
C ILE A 80 -26.05 0.96 14.27
N GLY A 81 -26.98 1.27 15.16
CA GLY A 81 -27.98 2.33 14.95
C GLY A 81 -29.24 1.87 14.20
N GLN A 82 -29.50 0.56 14.18
CA GLN A 82 -30.71 -0.01 13.61
C GLN A 82 -31.75 -0.26 14.71
N ASP A 83 -33.04 -0.25 14.32
CA ASP A 83 -34.09 -0.62 15.23
C ASP A 83 -34.01 -2.14 15.52
N ALA A 84 -33.78 -2.48 16.79
CA ALA A 84 -33.62 -3.86 17.24
C ALA A 84 -34.86 -4.73 17.04
N TYR A 85 -36.03 -4.11 16.87
CA TYR A 85 -37.33 -4.79 16.65
C TYR A 85 -37.69 -4.92 15.17
N ARG A 86 -36.80 -4.49 14.26
CA ARG A 86 -37.02 -4.60 12.82
C ARG A 86 -36.03 -5.57 12.21
N SER A 87 -36.40 -6.08 11.03
CA SER A 87 -35.46 -6.90 10.24
C SER A 87 -34.18 -6.12 9.96
N PRO A 88 -32.99 -6.73 10.18
CA PRO A 88 -31.73 -6.11 9.89
C PRO A 88 -31.57 -5.77 8.38
N PRO A 89 -30.59 -4.95 8.01
CA PRO A 89 -30.29 -4.67 6.61
C PRO A 89 -30.05 -5.97 5.82
N SER A 90 -30.65 -6.07 4.64
CA SER A 90 -30.45 -7.25 3.80
C SER A 90 -29.03 -7.34 3.20
N LEU A 91 -28.68 -8.51 2.66
CA LEU A 91 -27.41 -8.74 1.98
C LEU A 91 -27.21 -7.77 0.82
N GLU A 92 -28.28 -7.53 0.06
CA GLU A 92 -28.27 -6.63 -1.10
C GLU A 92 -27.96 -5.20 -0.69
N ARG A 93 -28.43 -4.75 0.49
CA ARG A 93 -28.13 -3.40 1.02
C ARG A 93 -26.65 -3.25 1.36
N PHE A 94 -26.02 -4.22 1.98
CA PHE A 94 -24.57 -4.19 2.24
C PHE A 94 -23.78 -4.28 0.95
N SER A 95 -24.20 -5.11 0.00
CA SER A 95 -23.55 -5.23 -1.31
C SER A 95 -23.66 -3.93 -2.11
N ALA A 96 -24.85 -3.32 -2.15
CA ALA A 96 -25.07 -2.04 -2.80
C ALA A 96 -24.26 -0.92 -2.14
N TYR A 97 -24.18 -0.89 -0.81
CA TYR A 97 -23.34 0.09 -0.12
C TYR A 97 -21.87 -0.01 -0.53
N LEU A 98 -21.34 -1.24 -0.65
CA LEU A 98 -19.96 -1.45 -1.10
C LEU A 98 -19.76 -1.07 -2.58
N ALA A 99 -20.77 -1.22 -3.43
CA ALA A 99 -20.68 -0.94 -4.85
C ALA A 99 -20.91 0.54 -5.18
N ASP A 100 -21.86 1.18 -4.51
CA ASP A 100 -22.43 2.46 -4.92
C ASP A 100 -21.89 3.65 -4.11
N THR A 101 -21.35 3.40 -2.89
CA THR A 101 -20.78 4.47 -2.07
C THR A 101 -19.52 5.03 -2.76
N PRO A 102 -19.44 6.35 -3.02
CA PRO A 102 -18.23 6.97 -3.51
C PRO A 102 -17.07 6.72 -2.53
N ASN A 103 -15.95 6.17 -3.03
CA ASN A 103 -14.82 5.84 -2.16
C ASN A 103 -14.28 7.06 -1.40
N ASP A 104 -14.38 8.27 -1.98
CA ASP A 104 -13.94 9.52 -1.36
C ASP A 104 -14.65 9.84 -0.04
N GLU A 105 -15.90 9.39 0.14
CA GLU A 105 -16.62 9.51 1.41
C GLU A 105 -15.95 8.67 2.50
N LEU A 106 -15.59 7.43 2.19
CA LEU A 106 -14.87 6.55 3.11
C LEU A 106 -13.44 7.05 3.36
N GLN A 107 -12.77 7.54 2.32
CA GLN A 107 -11.45 8.17 2.46
C GLN A 107 -11.50 9.41 3.37
N THR A 108 -12.61 10.15 3.36
CA THR A 108 -12.78 11.30 4.27
C THR A 108 -12.86 10.85 5.73
N ILE A 109 -13.62 9.80 6.03
CA ILE A 109 -13.67 9.20 7.38
C ILE A 109 -12.29 8.70 7.80
N ARG A 110 -11.58 8.02 6.90
CA ARG A 110 -10.22 7.52 7.15
C ARG A 110 -9.24 8.67 7.44
N ARG A 111 -9.26 9.75 6.62
CA ARG A 111 -8.42 10.95 6.83
C ARG A 111 -8.65 11.55 8.20
N GLN A 112 -9.91 11.66 8.61
CA GLN A 112 -10.25 12.21 9.91
C GLN A 112 -9.73 11.34 11.05
N LEU A 113 -9.78 10.02 10.93
CA LEU A 113 -9.20 9.10 11.92
C LEU A 113 -7.67 9.27 12.01
N VAL A 114 -6.99 9.41 10.88
CA VAL A 114 -5.55 9.71 10.87
C VAL A 114 -5.26 11.05 11.56
N ALA A 115 -6.01 12.10 11.24
CA ALA A 115 -5.86 13.41 11.87
C ALA A 115 -6.11 13.35 13.40
N ASP A 116 -7.08 12.56 13.85
CA ASP A 116 -7.36 12.32 15.26
C ASP A 116 -6.16 11.64 15.96
N LEU A 117 -5.58 10.61 15.32
CA LEU A 117 -4.41 9.89 15.83
C LEU A 117 -3.15 10.75 15.86
N VAL A 118 -3.00 11.68 14.92
CA VAL A 118 -1.93 12.69 14.96
C VAL A 118 -2.13 13.63 16.15
N ARG A 119 -3.36 14.11 16.38
CA ARG A 119 -3.67 14.96 17.56
C ARG A 119 -3.45 14.23 18.88
N LEU A 120 -3.72 12.94 18.93
CA LEU A 120 -3.47 12.05 20.07
C LEU A 120 -1.99 11.65 20.20
N LYS A 121 -1.11 12.13 19.31
CA LYS A 121 0.33 11.85 19.29
C LYS A 121 0.66 10.35 19.13
N VAL A 122 -0.24 9.58 18.55
CA VAL A 122 -0.02 8.16 18.18
C VAL A 122 0.73 8.08 16.85
N ILE A 123 0.36 8.90 15.88
CA ILE A 123 1.02 9.03 14.58
C ILE A 123 1.93 10.24 14.62
N THR A 124 3.21 10.06 14.26
CA THR A 124 4.20 11.14 14.15
C THR A 124 4.26 11.68 12.72
N GLY A 125 4.15 10.83 11.74
CA GLY A 125 4.29 11.17 10.32
C GLY A 125 5.70 11.56 9.90
N ALA A 126 6.70 11.42 10.77
CA ALA A 126 8.08 11.83 10.50
C ALA A 126 8.78 10.85 9.52
N THR A 127 8.59 9.57 9.72
CA THR A 127 9.09 8.51 8.83
C THR A 127 7.92 7.73 8.25
N ILE A 128 7.84 7.65 6.93
CA ILE A 128 6.78 6.92 6.24
C ILE A 128 7.34 5.78 5.41
N ILE A 129 6.58 4.71 5.27
CA ILE A 129 6.94 3.52 4.49
C ILE A 129 5.97 3.39 3.34
N LEU A 130 6.49 3.13 2.13
CA LEU A 130 5.73 2.80 0.92
C LEU A 130 5.79 1.29 0.66
N ASP A 131 4.65 0.68 0.44
CA ASP A 131 4.58 -0.70 -0.06
C ASP A 131 3.17 -1.01 -0.61
N SER A 132 2.97 -2.20 -1.14
CA SER A 132 1.69 -2.68 -1.64
C SER A 132 1.44 -4.13 -1.26
N CYS A 133 0.20 -4.48 -0.97
CA CYS A 133 -0.20 -5.87 -0.77
C CYS A 133 -1.19 -6.33 -1.83
N PRO A 134 -1.13 -7.62 -2.23
CA PRO A 134 -2.06 -8.19 -3.19
C PRO A 134 -3.46 -8.36 -2.57
N VAL A 135 -4.48 -8.09 -3.38
CA VAL A 135 -5.89 -8.31 -3.04
C VAL A 135 -6.46 -9.24 -4.11
N ALA A 136 -6.62 -10.51 -3.76
CA ALA A 136 -7.07 -11.53 -4.71
C ALA A 136 -8.60 -11.43 -4.92
N SER A 137 -9.03 -11.25 -6.17
CA SER A 137 -10.47 -11.26 -6.50
C SER A 137 -11.08 -12.65 -6.28
N TRP A 138 -12.35 -12.69 -5.87
CA TRP A 138 -13.11 -13.92 -5.66
C TRP A 138 -13.63 -14.47 -6.99
N VAL A 139 -12.71 -14.89 -7.86
CA VAL A 139 -13.00 -15.39 -9.21
C VAL A 139 -12.56 -16.82 -9.38
N ARG A 140 -13.23 -17.50 -10.34
CA ARG A 140 -12.95 -18.90 -10.66
C ARG A 140 -11.50 -19.12 -11.09
N GLU A 141 -10.92 -18.15 -11.76
CA GLU A 141 -9.53 -18.17 -12.26
C GLU A 141 -8.49 -18.25 -11.13
N ASN A 142 -8.83 -17.81 -9.92
CA ASN A 142 -7.98 -17.94 -8.73
C ASN A 142 -8.10 -19.32 -8.05
N ASN A 143 -9.09 -20.11 -8.42
CA ASN A 143 -9.25 -21.46 -7.87
C ASN A 143 -8.37 -22.46 -8.61
N LEU A 144 -7.27 -22.88 -7.98
CA LEU A 144 -6.29 -23.82 -8.54
C LEU A 144 -6.86 -25.18 -8.95
N LYS A 145 -8.01 -25.58 -8.36
CA LYS A 145 -8.65 -26.87 -8.66
C LYS A 145 -9.50 -26.84 -9.92
N THR A 146 -10.01 -25.67 -10.30
CA THR A 146 -11.00 -25.52 -11.37
C THR A 146 -10.49 -24.76 -12.58
N ASP A 147 -9.37 -24.03 -12.45
CA ASP A 147 -8.86 -23.24 -13.55
C ASP A 147 -7.86 -24.01 -14.42
N LEU A 148 -8.00 -23.83 -15.73
CA LEU A 148 -7.05 -24.30 -16.70
C LEU A 148 -5.79 -23.42 -16.63
N ARG A 149 -4.65 -24.01 -16.30
CA ARG A 149 -3.37 -23.29 -16.14
C ARG A 149 -3.05 -22.33 -17.28
N GLN A 150 -3.46 -22.62 -18.49
CA GLN A 150 -3.24 -21.79 -19.67
C GLN A 150 -3.88 -20.41 -19.57
N ARG A 151 -5.06 -20.28 -18.98
CA ARG A 151 -5.76 -18.99 -18.82
C ARG A 151 -5.16 -18.08 -17.76
N ARG A 152 -4.47 -18.62 -16.78
CA ARG A 152 -3.85 -17.86 -15.71
C ARG A 152 -2.67 -17.00 -16.16
N TRP A 153 -2.11 -17.30 -17.31
CA TRP A 153 -0.93 -16.64 -17.87
C TRP A 153 -1.26 -15.62 -18.96
N ASP A 154 -2.52 -15.65 -19.40
CA ASP A 154 -2.99 -14.75 -20.45
C ASP A 154 -3.37 -13.40 -19.84
N ARG A 155 -2.55 -12.38 -20.09
CA ARG A 155 -2.78 -11.01 -19.63
C ARG A 155 -3.98 -10.34 -20.29
N GLU A 156 -4.37 -10.79 -21.47
CA GLU A 156 -5.52 -10.27 -22.22
C GLU A 156 -6.84 -10.91 -21.75
N HIS A 157 -6.76 -12.01 -21.02
CA HIS A 157 -7.95 -12.64 -20.43
C HIS A 157 -8.66 -11.67 -19.47
N ARG A 158 -9.99 -11.75 -19.47
CA ARG A 158 -10.85 -11.00 -18.51
C ARG A 158 -11.69 -12.00 -17.73
N CYS A 159 -11.63 -11.88 -16.40
CA CYS A 159 -12.43 -12.72 -15.52
C CYS A 159 -13.91 -12.41 -15.68
N LYS A 160 -14.74 -13.41 -15.96
CA LYS A 160 -16.20 -13.20 -16.14
C LYS A 160 -16.87 -12.71 -14.86
N GLY A 161 -16.39 -13.13 -13.70
CA GLY A 161 -16.93 -12.74 -12.41
C GLY A 161 -16.49 -11.36 -11.93
N ASP A 162 -15.38 -10.83 -12.44
CA ASP A 162 -14.81 -9.54 -12.07
C ASP A 162 -14.03 -8.97 -13.26
N LEU A 163 -14.69 -8.09 -14.01
CA LEU A 163 -14.15 -7.52 -15.25
C LEU A 163 -13.00 -6.54 -15.01
N ASP A 164 -12.86 -6.01 -13.80
CA ASP A 164 -11.82 -5.06 -13.43
C ASP A 164 -10.55 -5.75 -12.93
N ALA A 165 -10.66 -6.99 -12.46
CA ALA A 165 -9.51 -7.75 -11.98
C ALA A 165 -8.48 -7.96 -13.11
N ARG A 166 -7.20 -7.84 -12.77
CA ARG A 166 -6.06 -8.03 -13.69
C ARG A 166 -5.10 -9.07 -13.14
N LEU A 167 -4.35 -9.70 -14.07
CA LEU A 167 -3.32 -10.67 -13.70
C LEU A 167 -2.19 -9.97 -12.93
N GLY A 168 -1.89 -10.47 -11.74
CA GLY A 168 -0.81 -10.04 -10.89
C GLY A 168 0.14 -11.18 -10.54
N VAL A 169 1.25 -10.81 -9.94
CA VAL A 169 2.30 -11.72 -9.51
C VAL A 169 2.57 -11.51 -8.04
N ARG A 170 2.64 -12.60 -7.29
CA ARG A 170 3.11 -12.64 -5.91
C ARG A 170 4.38 -13.47 -5.85
N ILE A 171 5.44 -12.90 -5.32
CA ILE A 171 6.73 -13.59 -5.16
C ILE A 171 6.90 -13.92 -3.69
N HIS A 172 7.17 -15.18 -3.40
CA HIS A 172 7.47 -15.66 -2.06
C HIS A 172 8.85 -16.29 -2.02
N PHE A 173 9.48 -16.19 -0.87
CA PHE A 173 10.71 -16.88 -0.56
C PHE A 173 10.45 -17.82 0.64
N PRO A 174 9.90 -19.06 0.42
CA PRO A 174 9.69 -20.02 1.50
C PRO A 174 10.98 -20.31 2.27
N ASN A 175 12.11 -20.28 1.54
CA ASN A 175 13.46 -20.32 2.06
C ASN A 175 14.29 -19.26 1.32
N PRO A 176 15.39 -18.73 1.88
CA PRO A 176 16.22 -17.71 1.24
C PRO A 176 16.67 -18.04 -0.19
N ASN A 177 16.83 -19.34 -0.49
CA ASN A 177 17.30 -19.84 -1.80
C ASN A 177 16.16 -20.33 -2.71
N GLN A 178 14.90 -20.28 -2.28
CA GLN A 178 13.77 -20.80 -3.03
C GLN A 178 12.78 -19.69 -3.37
N ARG A 179 12.84 -19.20 -4.58
CA ARG A 179 11.86 -18.25 -5.12
C ARG A 179 10.64 -19.00 -5.63
N ARG A 180 9.47 -18.68 -5.13
CA ARG A 180 8.18 -19.15 -5.63
C ARG A 180 7.41 -17.99 -6.24
N ILE A 181 6.84 -18.21 -7.42
CA ILE A 181 6.03 -17.22 -8.13
C ILE A 181 4.60 -17.74 -8.20
N ASP A 182 3.67 -17.02 -7.61
CA ASP A 182 2.24 -17.29 -7.68
C ASP A 182 1.56 -16.20 -8.52
N TYR A 183 0.73 -16.62 -9.46
CA TYR A 183 -0.08 -15.71 -10.29
C TYR A 183 -1.50 -15.68 -9.73
N PHE A 184 -2.09 -14.48 -9.72
CA PHE A 184 -3.46 -14.29 -9.27
C PHE A 184 -4.15 -13.18 -10.07
N TRP A 185 -5.46 -13.26 -10.14
CA TRP A 185 -6.31 -12.21 -10.69
C TRP A 185 -6.83 -11.34 -9.56
N GLY A 186 -6.68 -10.03 -9.70
CA GLY A 186 -7.13 -9.12 -8.65
C GLY A 186 -6.52 -7.73 -8.76
N TYR A 187 -6.20 -7.19 -7.60
CA TYR A 187 -5.84 -5.81 -7.36
C TYR A 187 -4.63 -5.74 -6.45
N ARG A 188 -4.09 -4.53 -6.28
CA ARG A 188 -3.11 -4.19 -5.24
C ARG A 188 -3.64 -3.05 -4.40
N ASN A 189 -3.53 -3.18 -3.11
CA ASN A 189 -3.73 -2.11 -2.16
C ASN A 189 -2.35 -1.50 -1.84
N HIS A 190 -2.11 -0.31 -2.36
CA HIS A 190 -0.90 0.47 -2.14
C HIS A 190 -1.09 1.35 -0.91
N VAL A 191 -0.11 1.39 -0.03
CA VAL A 191 -0.25 2.03 1.29
C VAL A 191 0.97 2.86 1.64
N THR A 192 0.76 4.02 2.25
CA THR A 192 1.75 4.70 3.06
C THR A 192 1.48 4.43 4.54
N VAL A 193 2.53 4.16 5.30
CA VAL A 193 2.44 3.74 6.71
C VAL A 193 3.34 4.63 7.54
N ASP A 194 2.86 5.05 8.72
CA ASP A 194 3.73 5.65 9.76
C ASP A 194 4.65 4.56 10.32
N ALA A 195 5.96 4.77 10.27
CA ALA A 195 6.94 3.76 10.68
C ALA A 195 6.91 3.47 12.18
N ASP A 196 6.61 4.48 13.01
CA ASP A 196 6.61 4.37 14.47
C ASP A 196 5.33 3.69 14.96
N ALA A 197 4.17 4.16 14.50
CA ALA A 197 2.87 3.61 14.88
C ALA A 197 2.51 2.33 14.11
N GLU A 198 3.12 2.09 12.96
CA GLU A 198 2.77 1.01 12.01
C GLU A 198 1.29 1.06 11.60
N LEU A 199 0.75 2.26 11.43
CA LEU A 199 -0.62 2.51 11.03
C LEU A 199 -0.68 3.08 9.61
N GLY A 200 -1.68 2.65 8.83
CA GLY A 200 -1.89 3.15 7.47
C GLY A 200 -2.28 4.62 7.45
N LEU A 201 -1.50 5.45 6.75
CA LEU A 201 -1.75 6.88 6.59
C LEU A 201 -2.63 7.16 5.38
N TRP A 202 -2.30 6.58 4.24
CA TRP A 202 -3.07 6.68 3.01
C TRP A 202 -3.04 5.36 2.26
N GLU A 203 -4.11 5.07 1.52
CA GLU A 203 -4.17 3.87 0.71
C GLU A 203 -4.88 4.15 -0.62
N ILE A 204 -4.48 3.42 -1.65
CA ILE A 204 -5.10 3.44 -2.97
C ILE A 204 -5.15 2.00 -3.47
N THR A 205 -6.33 1.53 -3.82
CA THR A 205 -6.50 0.19 -4.42
C THR A 205 -6.70 0.31 -5.91
N GLU A 206 -5.85 -0.39 -6.69
CA GLU A 206 -5.88 -0.38 -8.16
C GLU A 206 -5.79 -1.80 -8.73
N PRO A 207 -6.28 -2.03 -9.96
CA PRO A 207 -6.02 -3.29 -10.66
C PRO A 207 -4.53 -3.56 -10.84
N ASN A 208 -4.12 -4.84 -10.83
CA ASN A 208 -2.71 -5.23 -10.97
C ASN A 208 -2.00 -4.72 -12.23
N SER A 209 -2.75 -4.20 -13.21
CA SER A 209 -2.16 -3.59 -14.42
C SER A 209 -1.65 -2.17 -14.22
N VAL A 210 -2.02 -1.50 -13.13
CA VAL A 210 -1.56 -0.14 -12.83
C VAL A 210 -0.16 -0.20 -12.22
N GLY A 211 0.77 0.57 -12.79
CA GLY A 211 2.17 0.58 -12.36
C GLY A 211 2.36 1.17 -10.96
N GLU A 212 3.17 0.52 -10.14
CA GLU A 212 3.43 0.92 -8.75
C GLU A 212 4.00 2.34 -8.63
N VAL A 213 4.89 2.74 -9.54
CA VAL A 213 5.45 4.10 -9.57
C VAL A 213 4.38 5.17 -9.67
N THR A 214 3.39 4.96 -10.56
CA THR A 214 2.28 5.92 -10.75
C THR A 214 1.43 6.05 -9.49
N VAL A 215 1.16 4.94 -8.82
CA VAL A 215 0.36 4.94 -7.59
C VAL A 215 1.16 5.53 -6.42
N ALA A 216 2.44 5.23 -6.32
CA ALA A 216 3.32 5.77 -5.29
C ALA A 216 3.38 7.31 -5.31
N LEU A 217 3.47 7.91 -6.50
CA LEU A 217 3.43 9.38 -6.63
C LEU A 217 2.11 9.98 -6.13
N ARG A 218 0.98 9.31 -6.40
CA ARG A 218 -0.34 9.73 -5.90
C ARG A 218 -0.43 9.60 -4.36
N LEU A 219 0.13 8.53 -3.80
CA LEU A 219 0.22 8.32 -2.34
C LEU A 219 1.04 9.41 -1.66
N LEU A 220 2.24 9.68 -2.19
CA LEU A 220 3.13 10.72 -1.65
C LEU A 220 2.51 12.11 -1.74
N ALA A 221 1.85 12.42 -2.86
CA ALA A 221 1.11 13.66 -3.03
C ALA A 221 -0.01 13.80 -1.99
N ALA A 222 -0.78 12.74 -1.76
CA ALA A 222 -1.85 12.74 -0.76
C ALA A 222 -1.31 12.93 0.67
N VAL A 223 -0.21 12.28 1.04
CA VAL A 223 0.42 12.48 2.35
C VAL A 223 0.89 13.92 2.52
N LYS A 224 1.51 14.50 1.47
CA LYS A 224 2.02 15.87 1.50
C LYS A 224 0.90 16.90 1.54
N ASP A 225 -0.07 16.81 0.63
CA ASP A 225 -1.02 17.89 0.34
C ASP A 225 -2.31 17.77 1.15
N GLU A 226 -2.77 16.53 1.41
CA GLU A 226 -4.01 16.25 2.15
C GLU A 226 -3.77 16.07 3.65
N LEU A 227 -2.80 15.23 4.03
CA LEU A 227 -2.49 14.97 5.44
C LEU A 227 -1.54 16.02 6.04
N ARG A 228 -0.70 16.64 5.20
CA ARG A 228 0.27 17.68 5.60
C ARG A 228 1.18 17.25 6.75
N LEU A 229 1.62 15.99 6.71
CA LEU A 229 2.48 15.43 7.74
C LEU A 229 3.92 15.97 7.63
N PRO A 230 4.65 16.09 8.74
CA PRO A 230 6.03 16.59 8.77
C PRO A 230 7.03 15.50 8.36
N VAL A 231 6.89 14.98 7.14
CA VAL A 231 7.71 13.86 6.66
C VAL A 231 9.16 14.29 6.49
N THR A 232 10.07 13.59 7.15
CA THR A 232 11.52 13.77 7.03
C THR A 232 12.22 12.59 6.35
N ALA A 233 11.59 11.41 6.36
CA ALA A 233 12.15 10.22 5.73
C ALA A 233 11.05 9.38 5.05
N VAL A 234 11.38 8.83 3.87
CA VAL A 234 10.52 7.92 3.11
C VAL A 234 11.28 6.63 2.82
N LEU A 235 10.71 5.51 3.26
CA LEU A 235 11.24 4.17 3.06
C LEU A 235 10.42 3.43 2.01
N GLY A 236 11.05 2.60 1.21
CA GLY A 236 10.38 1.74 0.23
C GLY A 236 11.31 0.62 -0.22
N ASP A 237 10.78 -0.39 -0.90
CA ASP A 237 11.63 -1.41 -1.50
C ASP A 237 12.28 -0.93 -2.82
N ALA A 238 13.10 -1.78 -3.43
CA ALA A 238 13.80 -1.44 -4.66
C ALA A 238 12.88 -1.25 -5.89
N GLU A 239 11.61 -1.63 -5.82
CA GLU A 239 10.64 -1.39 -6.90
C GLU A 239 10.26 0.09 -6.99
N TYR A 240 10.40 0.84 -5.87
CA TYR A 240 10.21 2.29 -5.81
C TYR A 240 11.46 3.10 -6.20
N ASP A 241 12.58 2.45 -6.60
CA ASP A 241 13.77 3.15 -7.13
C ASP A 241 13.50 3.72 -8.54
N ALA A 242 12.56 4.63 -8.61
CA ALA A 242 12.24 5.41 -9.81
C ALA A 242 12.65 6.87 -9.61
N GLU A 243 13.20 7.47 -10.67
CA GLU A 243 13.70 8.84 -10.59
C GLU A 243 12.62 9.84 -10.18
N ASP A 244 11.41 9.69 -10.70
CA ASP A 244 10.29 10.57 -10.38
C ASP A 244 9.88 10.48 -8.90
N ILE A 245 9.89 9.29 -8.31
CA ILE A 245 9.64 9.09 -6.89
C ILE A 245 10.73 9.76 -6.06
N LEU A 246 12.00 9.49 -6.38
CA LEU A 246 13.14 10.07 -5.65
C LEU A 246 13.16 11.60 -5.73
N ARG A 247 12.86 12.16 -6.91
CA ARG A 247 12.73 13.62 -7.09
C ARG A 247 11.57 14.19 -6.28
N PHE A 248 10.43 13.52 -6.27
CA PHE A 248 9.28 13.95 -5.48
C PHE A 248 9.62 13.99 -3.98
N ILE A 249 10.24 12.93 -3.47
CA ILE A 249 10.65 12.85 -2.06
C ILE A 249 11.64 13.97 -1.72
N GLN A 250 12.73 14.10 -2.50
CA GLN A 250 13.81 15.03 -2.19
C GLN A 250 13.46 16.50 -2.46
N GLN A 251 12.71 16.79 -3.51
CA GLN A 251 12.45 18.16 -3.95
C GLN A 251 11.10 18.70 -3.48
N GLN A 252 10.05 17.86 -3.52
CA GLN A 252 8.68 18.28 -3.19
C GLN A 252 8.37 18.10 -1.71
N MET A 253 8.79 16.96 -1.11
CA MET A 253 8.59 16.70 0.32
C MET A 253 9.76 17.20 1.15
N LYS A 254 10.94 17.46 0.56
CA LYS A 254 12.19 17.82 1.25
C LYS A 254 12.59 16.79 2.30
N ALA A 255 12.37 15.51 2.00
CA ALA A 255 12.63 14.38 2.86
C ALA A 255 13.76 13.51 2.28
N ASP A 256 14.39 12.71 3.13
CA ASP A 256 15.38 11.73 2.75
C ASP A 256 14.72 10.46 2.23
N ALA A 257 15.30 9.85 1.18
CA ALA A 257 14.84 8.60 0.61
C ALA A 257 15.72 7.45 1.09
N PHE A 258 15.10 6.44 1.71
CA PHE A 258 15.74 5.18 2.10
C PHE A 258 15.16 4.04 1.26
N ILE A 259 15.44 4.11 -0.04
CA ILE A 259 14.98 3.17 -1.06
C ILE A 259 16.22 2.51 -1.67
N PRO A 260 16.40 1.18 -1.54
CA PRO A 260 17.53 0.49 -2.12
C PRO A 260 17.56 0.63 -3.63
N ARG A 261 18.76 0.64 -4.19
CA ARG A 261 18.93 0.71 -5.63
C ARG A 261 18.40 -0.55 -6.30
N ASN A 262 17.57 -0.39 -7.33
CA ASN A 262 17.07 -1.52 -8.09
C ASN A 262 18.23 -2.13 -8.91
N PRO A 263 18.53 -3.43 -8.76
CA PRO A 263 19.60 -4.08 -9.52
C PRO A 263 19.45 -3.94 -11.04
N ARG A 264 18.20 -3.84 -11.54
CA ARG A 264 17.93 -3.64 -12.97
C ARG A 264 18.29 -2.24 -13.46
N SER A 265 18.35 -1.24 -12.56
CA SER A 265 18.71 0.13 -12.87
C SER A 265 20.23 0.37 -12.79
N ILE A 266 20.99 -0.57 -12.25
CA ILE A 266 22.43 -0.51 -12.18
C ILE A 266 22.96 -0.80 -13.59
N GLN A 267 23.46 0.24 -14.27
CA GLN A 267 24.26 0.03 -15.46
C GLN A 267 25.58 -0.56 -15.01
N ASP A 268 26.02 -1.61 -15.69
CA ASP A 268 27.31 -2.23 -15.44
C ASP A 268 28.41 -1.29 -15.97
N HIS A 269 28.92 -0.49 -15.06
CA HIS A 269 30.05 0.42 -15.29
C HIS A 269 31.29 -0.02 -14.50
N GLU A 270 31.30 -1.27 -14.06
CA GLU A 270 32.41 -1.81 -13.29
C GLU A 270 33.73 -1.69 -14.06
N GLY A 271 34.74 -1.11 -13.40
CA GLY A 271 36.03 -0.86 -13.97
C GLY A 271 36.15 0.37 -14.89
N PHE A 272 35.05 1.11 -15.16
CA PHE A 272 35.18 2.41 -15.84
C PHE A 272 35.48 3.50 -14.82
N THR A 273 36.50 4.31 -15.08
CA THR A 273 36.88 5.43 -14.22
C THR A 273 36.79 6.75 -14.98
N ARG A 274 36.48 7.82 -14.24
CA ARG A 274 36.42 9.15 -14.79
C ARG A 274 37.64 9.94 -14.38
N GLN A 275 38.33 10.57 -15.37
CA GLN A 275 39.42 11.49 -15.16
C GLN A 275 39.12 12.80 -15.89
N GLY A 276 38.61 13.79 -15.15
CA GLY A 276 38.09 15.04 -15.74
C GLY A 276 36.95 14.77 -16.73
N ASP A 277 37.13 15.17 -17.98
CA ASP A 277 36.17 14.92 -19.07
C ASP A 277 36.44 13.61 -19.84
N ALA A 278 37.45 12.86 -19.47
CA ALA A 278 37.77 11.57 -20.08
C ALA A 278 37.17 10.42 -19.27
N VAL A 279 36.76 9.38 -19.97
CA VAL A 279 36.34 8.09 -19.37
C VAL A 279 37.42 7.07 -19.75
N ILE A 280 37.98 6.40 -18.76
CA ILE A 280 38.98 5.34 -18.91
C ILE A 280 38.24 4.00 -18.77
N CYS A 281 38.41 3.12 -19.76
CA CYS A 281 37.77 1.80 -19.73
C CYS A 281 38.53 0.83 -18.79
N PRO A 282 37.97 -0.35 -18.46
CA PRO A 282 38.64 -1.36 -17.63
C PRO A 282 40.00 -1.83 -18.15
N GLY A 283 40.27 -1.65 -19.43
CA GLY A 283 41.56 -1.91 -20.04
C GLY A 283 42.57 -0.73 -19.97
N SER A 284 42.28 0.24 -19.07
CA SER A 284 43.13 1.45 -18.87
C SER A 284 43.28 2.33 -20.10
N LEU A 285 42.36 2.28 -21.04
CA LEU A 285 42.40 3.06 -22.27
C LEU A 285 41.38 4.20 -22.24
N PRO A 286 41.73 5.41 -22.70
CA PRO A 286 40.79 6.51 -22.83
C PRO A 286 39.77 6.21 -23.92
N MET A 287 38.52 6.37 -23.59
CA MET A 287 37.42 6.15 -24.53
C MET A 287 37.17 7.37 -25.42
N ASN A 288 36.78 7.13 -26.65
CA ASN A 288 36.41 8.19 -27.59
C ASN A 288 35.02 8.75 -27.27
N ARG A 289 34.94 10.06 -27.16
CA ARG A 289 33.66 10.77 -27.02
C ARG A 289 32.93 10.77 -28.36
N LYS A 290 31.68 10.19 -28.37
CA LYS A 290 30.87 10.08 -29.58
C LYS A 290 29.88 11.25 -29.74
N GLY A 291 29.34 11.77 -28.64
CA GLY A 291 28.37 12.86 -28.69
C GLY A 291 27.52 12.96 -27.45
N ARG A 292 26.52 13.84 -27.51
CA ARG A 292 25.48 13.95 -26.49
C ARG A 292 24.17 13.35 -27.01
N MET A 293 23.40 12.72 -26.11
CA MET A 293 22.08 12.21 -26.41
C MET A 293 21.14 12.47 -25.22
N THR A 294 19.87 12.71 -25.51
CA THR A 294 18.84 12.84 -24.49
C THR A 294 17.82 11.73 -24.67
N VAL A 295 17.58 10.97 -23.60
CA VAL A 295 16.62 9.88 -23.55
C VAL A 295 15.72 10.11 -22.34
N HIS A 296 14.42 10.21 -22.54
CA HIS A 296 13.44 10.47 -21.47
C HIS A 296 13.81 11.68 -20.58
N GLY A 297 14.28 12.78 -21.17
CA GLY A 297 14.66 14.00 -20.45
C GLY A 297 16.04 13.93 -19.76
N ILE A 298 16.72 12.78 -19.79
CA ILE A 298 18.04 12.59 -19.21
C ILE A 298 19.10 12.79 -20.28
N THR A 299 20.03 13.72 -20.07
CA THR A 299 21.14 13.98 -20.99
C THR A 299 22.37 13.19 -20.61
N TYR A 300 22.94 12.51 -21.59
CA TYR A 300 24.15 11.70 -21.48
C TYR A 300 25.22 12.18 -22.47
N VAL A 301 26.47 12.00 -22.09
CA VAL A 301 27.59 11.94 -23.04
C VAL A 301 27.90 10.48 -23.31
N GLN A 302 27.93 10.12 -24.58
CA GLN A 302 28.27 8.76 -25.00
C GLN A 302 29.76 8.68 -25.29
N TYR A 303 30.40 7.66 -24.72
CA TYR A 303 31.78 7.26 -24.98
C TYR A 303 31.80 5.86 -25.59
N CYS A 304 32.69 5.60 -26.50
CA CYS A 304 32.86 4.31 -27.15
C CYS A 304 34.30 3.81 -27.09
N CYS A 305 34.44 2.49 -27.23
CA CYS A 305 35.75 1.83 -27.25
C CYS A 305 36.65 2.45 -28.30
N PRO A 306 37.91 2.82 -27.97
CA PRO A 306 38.82 3.44 -28.91
C PRO A 306 39.14 2.55 -30.13
N PHE A 307 39.05 1.23 -29.97
CA PHE A 307 39.26 0.27 -31.07
C PHE A 307 38.08 0.11 -32.04
N TYR A 308 36.93 0.68 -31.72
CA TYR A 308 35.70 0.51 -32.52
C TYR A 308 35.44 1.68 -33.47
N TYR A 309 36.25 2.73 -33.46
CA TYR A 309 36.05 3.90 -34.32
C TYR A 309 36.76 3.68 -35.64
N GLY A 310 36.03 3.17 -36.63
CA GLY A 310 36.50 3.13 -38.02
C GLY A 310 36.84 1.74 -38.57
N HIS A 311 37.82 1.04 -38.13
CA HIS A 311 38.10 -0.33 -38.54
C HIS A 311 38.78 -1.09 -37.42
N LYS A 312 38.22 -2.24 -37.09
CA LYS A 312 38.81 -3.17 -36.14
C LYS A 312 39.88 -4.00 -36.85
N PRO A 313 41.15 -3.88 -36.49
CA PRO A 313 42.16 -4.81 -37.02
C PRO A 313 41.82 -6.23 -36.54
N ASP A 314 41.82 -7.21 -37.43
CA ASP A 314 41.37 -8.59 -37.16
C ASP A 314 42.15 -9.33 -36.05
N LEU A 315 43.23 -8.77 -35.55
CA LEU A 315 44.12 -9.35 -34.54
C LEU A 315 44.07 -8.61 -33.19
N LEU A 316 43.22 -7.60 -33.01
CA LEU A 316 43.21 -6.80 -31.80
C LEU A 316 42.31 -7.46 -30.73
N MET A 317 42.90 -7.75 -29.57
CA MET A 317 42.19 -8.24 -28.39
C MET A 317 42.02 -7.11 -27.37
N CYS A 318 40.88 -7.09 -26.71
CA CYS A 318 40.63 -6.16 -25.60
C CYS A 318 41.57 -6.51 -24.43
N PRO A 319 42.39 -5.55 -23.92
CA PRO A 319 43.28 -5.81 -22.78
C PRO A 319 42.52 -6.29 -21.52
N ALA A 320 41.26 -5.91 -21.39
CA ALA A 320 40.41 -6.33 -20.28
C ALA A 320 39.49 -7.51 -20.62
N ALA A 321 39.62 -8.14 -21.77
CA ALA A 321 38.76 -9.20 -22.27
C ALA A 321 37.25 -8.90 -22.14
N HIS A 322 36.86 -7.62 -22.34
CA HIS A 322 35.49 -7.16 -22.10
C HIS A 322 34.51 -7.86 -23.04
N PRO A 323 33.39 -8.46 -22.51
CA PRO A 323 32.45 -9.28 -23.29
C PRO A 323 31.84 -8.55 -24.49
N LYS A 324 31.59 -7.24 -24.38
CA LYS A 324 31.04 -6.43 -25.47
C LYS A 324 32.08 -6.05 -26.56
N PHE A 325 33.36 -6.40 -26.41
CA PHE A 325 34.37 -6.10 -27.40
C PHE A 325 34.09 -6.78 -28.74
N THR A 326 33.52 -7.97 -28.72
CA THR A 326 33.13 -8.74 -29.91
C THR A 326 31.74 -8.39 -30.46
N SER A 327 30.98 -7.56 -29.76
CA SER A 327 29.65 -7.15 -30.22
C SER A 327 29.74 -6.12 -31.35
N GLN A 328 28.73 -6.02 -32.22
CA GLN A 328 28.67 -5.05 -33.32
C GLN A 328 28.85 -3.59 -32.90
N ARG A 329 28.51 -3.24 -31.69
CA ARG A 329 28.56 -1.85 -31.16
C ARG A 329 29.75 -1.61 -30.25
N GLY A 330 30.51 -2.64 -29.89
CA GLY A 330 31.63 -2.53 -28.94
C GLY A 330 31.20 -2.08 -27.54
N CYS A 331 32.20 -1.71 -26.73
CA CYS A 331 31.96 -1.14 -25.41
C CYS A 331 31.45 0.29 -25.51
N ASN A 332 30.34 0.58 -24.89
CA ASN A 332 29.79 1.92 -24.77
C ASN A 332 29.62 2.27 -23.29
N TYR A 333 29.92 3.52 -22.97
CA TYR A 333 29.71 4.10 -21.68
C TYR A 333 28.84 5.36 -21.83
N LEU A 334 27.79 5.46 -21.05
CA LEU A 334 26.91 6.62 -21.04
C LEU A 334 27.13 7.38 -19.75
N TRP A 335 27.76 8.53 -19.86
CA TRP A 335 27.95 9.42 -18.74
C TRP A 335 26.77 10.38 -18.64
N ARG A 336 26.03 10.27 -17.55
CA ARG A 336 24.91 11.15 -17.27
C ARG A 336 25.41 12.55 -16.89
N LEU A 337 24.86 13.57 -17.56
CA LEU A 337 25.12 14.98 -17.26
C LEU A 337 24.07 15.60 -16.35
N THR A 338 22.81 15.13 -16.43
CA THR A 338 21.72 15.63 -15.56
C THR A 338 21.89 15.12 -14.15
N ASP A 339 21.49 15.95 -13.18
CA ASP A 339 21.46 15.59 -11.76
C ASP A 339 20.72 14.25 -11.54
N ASN A 340 21.33 13.36 -10.79
CA ASN A 340 20.76 12.06 -10.47
C ASN A 340 20.33 12.06 -8.99
N PRO A 341 19.05 11.97 -8.66
CA PRO A 341 18.60 11.99 -7.29
C PRO A 341 19.19 10.85 -6.43
N ARG A 342 19.66 9.76 -7.06
CA ARG A 342 20.32 8.64 -6.38
C ARG A 342 21.66 9.02 -5.78
N ASP A 343 22.34 10.03 -6.33
CA ASP A 343 23.66 10.47 -5.84
C ASP A 343 23.58 11.15 -4.46
N ARG A 344 22.37 11.53 -4.04
CA ARG A 344 22.10 12.10 -2.72
C ARG A 344 21.77 11.05 -1.66
N ILE A 345 21.65 9.78 -2.03
CA ILE A 345 21.32 8.69 -1.13
C ILE A 345 22.62 8.02 -0.68
N ALA A 346 22.86 8.01 0.62
CA ALA A 346 24.06 7.42 1.21
C ALA A 346 23.93 5.88 1.32
N TYR A 347 23.80 5.20 0.17
CA TYR A 347 23.79 3.74 0.12
C TYR A 347 24.98 3.14 0.86
N ASN A 348 24.84 1.95 1.38
CA ASN A 348 25.91 1.19 2.06
C ASN A 348 26.42 1.79 3.39
N THR A 349 25.80 2.84 3.92
CA THR A 349 26.10 3.37 5.25
C THR A 349 25.35 2.61 6.35
N ALA A 350 25.86 2.66 7.57
CA ALA A 350 25.20 2.09 8.74
C ALA A 350 23.84 2.77 8.98
N ASP A 351 23.77 4.10 8.85
CA ASP A 351 22.55 4.89 8.99
C ASP A 351 21.47 4.48 7.98
N PHE A 352 21.84 4.32 6.69
CA PHE A 352 20.90 3.82 5.68
C PHE A 352 20.33 2.46 6.07
N LYS A 353 21.18 1.54 6.52
CA LYS A 353 20.74 0.19 6.91
C LYS A 353 19.83 0.21 8.13
N GLU A 354 20.16 0.98 9.14
CA GLU A 354 19.36 1.13 10.36
C GLU A 354 17.98 1.69 10.05
N ARG A 355 17.92 2.81 9.31
CA ARG A 355 16.66 3.42 8.87
C ARG A 355 15.83 2.49 8.00
N TYR A 356 16.46 1.86 7.01
CA TYR A 356 15.79 0.93 6.11
C TYR A 356 15.17 -0.28 6.84
N ASN A 357 15.77 -0.75 7.93
CA ASN A 357 15.22 -1.85 8.71
C ASN A 357 13.83 -1.55 9.31
N GLN A 358 13.48 -0.27 9.51
CA GLN A 358 12.14 0.12 9.97
C GLN A 358 11.05 -0.24 8.95
N ARG A 359 11.42 -0.51 7.67
CA ARG A 359 10.49 -0.93 6.63
C ARG A 359 9.67 -2.18 7.01
N THR A 360 10.23 -3.06 7.84
CA THR A 360 9.51 -4.26 8.31
C THR A 360 8.20 -3.94 9.05
N GLY A 361 8.00 -2.70 9.50
CA GLY A 361 6.75 -2.23 10.09
C GLY A 361 5.53 -2.39 9.18
N ILE A 362 5.72 -2.26 7.86
CA ILE A 362 4.62 -2.39 6.90
C ILE A 362 4.15 -3.85 6.76
N GLU A 363 5.05 -4.82 6.88
CA GLU A 363 4.71 -6.25 6.84
C GLU A 363 3.81 -6.61 8.04
N ARG A 364 4.05 -5.98 9.19
CA ARG A 364 3.20 -6.14 10.37
C ARG A 364 1.83 -5.48 10.18
N LEU A 365 1.74 -4.34 9.48
CA LEU A 365 0.44 -3.78 9.10
C LEU A 365 -0.31 -4.73 8.17
N PHE A 366 0.34 -5.27 7.12
CA PHE A 366 -0.30 -6.22 6.20
C PHE A 366 -0.81 -7.46 6.93
N SER A 367 -0.04 -8.01 7.88
CA SER A 367 -0.52 -9.10 8.73
C SER A 367 -1.78 -8.74 9.52
N ARG A 368 -1.93 -7.50 9.98
CA ARG A 368 -3.15 -7.03 10.64
C ARG A 368 -4.32 -6.86 9.67
N LEU A 369 -4.05 -6.32 8.48
CA LEU A 369 -5.06 -6.17 7.42
C LEU A 369 -5.56 -7.53 6.90
N LEU A 370 -4.67 -8.53 6.81
CA LEU A 370 -5.06 -9.92 6.55
C LEU A 370 -6.01 -10.45 7.64
N THR A 371 -5.73 -10.11 8.90
CA THR A 371 -6.59 -10.52 10.03
C THR A 371 -8.02 -9.95 9.91
N VAL A 372 -8.17 -8.75 9.36
CA VAL A 372 -9.49 -8.14 9.10
C VAL A 372 -10.02 -8.44 7.70
N THR A 373 -9.59 -9.54 7.09
CA THR A 373 -10.08 -10.12 5.82
C THR A 373 -9.91 -9.22 4.58
N MET A 374 -8.91 -8.33 4.56
CA MET A 374 -8.73 -7.40 3.45
C MET A 374 -8.26 -8.08 2.16
N GLU A 375 -7.31 -9.03 2.25
CA GLU A 375 -6.65 -9.62 1.07
C GLU A 375 -7.54 -10.58 0.26
N GLU A 376 -8.61 -11.09 0.85
CA GLU A 376 -9.52 -12.04 0.23
C GLU A 376 -10.97 -11.55 0.24
N PRO A 377 -11.28 -10.48 -0.50
CA PRO A 377 -12.65 -9.96 -0.58
C PRO A 377 -13.59 -10.97 -1.23
N THR A 378 -14.84 -10.96 -0.80
CA THR A 378 -15.92 -11.77 -1.39
C THR A 378 -16.87 -10.94 -2.26
N VAL A 379 -16.41 -9.75 -2.65
CA VAL A 379 -17.11 -8.81 -3.53
C VAL A 379 -16.34 -8.62 -4.82
N HIS A 380 -16.97 -8.09 -5.85
CA HIS A 380 -16.43 -7.94 -7.20
C HIS A 380 -16.52 -6.49 -7.67
N GLY A 381 -15.66 -6.14 -8.62
CA GLY A 381 -15.58 -4.83 -9.24
C GLY A 381 -14.76 -3.83 -8.43
N LEU A 382 -14.07 -2.94 -9.14
CA LEU A 382 -13.09 -2.01 -8.57
C LEU A 382 -13.68 -1.14 -7.46
N ALA A 383 -14.91 -0.62 -7.64
CA ALA A 383 -15.58 0.23 -6.64
C ALA A 383 -15.78 -0.52 -5.31
N SER A 384 -16.37 -1.72 -5.37
CA SER A 384 -16.60 -2.56 -4.20
C SER A 384 -15.30 -2.96 -3.50
N ILE A 385 -14.25 -3.28 -4.28
CA ILE A 385 -12.93 -3.67 -3.75
C ILE A 385 -12.23 -2.49 -3.09
N ARG A 386 -12.29 -1.29 -3.69
CA ARG A 386 -11.78 -0.06 -3.05
C ARG A 386 -12.44 0.17 -1.70
N ASN A 387 -13.76 0.15 -1.67
CA ASN A 387 -14.54 0.36 -0.45
C ASN A 387 -14.24 -0.72 0.60
N HIS A 388 -14.11 -1.99 0.17
CA HIS A 388 -13.71 -3.10 1.02
C HIS A 388 -12.34 -2.85 1.68
N CYS A 389 -11.33 -2.43 0.94
CA CYS A 389 -9.99 -2.14 1.47
C CYS A 389 -10.02 -0.91 2.40
N THR A 390 -10.66 0.18 1.98
CA THR A 390 -10.76 1.40 2.79
C THR A 390 -11.45 1.12 4.14
N ILE A 391 -12.52 0.30 4.17
CA ILE A 391 -13.20 -0.09 5.41
C ILE A 391 -12.29 -0.92 6.32
N ALA A 392 -11.44 -1.78 5.76
CA ALA A 392 -10.45 -2.53 6.55
C ALA A 392 -9.43 -1.58 7.22
N HIS A 393 -8.95 -0.57 6.49
CA HIS A 393 -8.10 0.47 7.07
C HIS A 393 -8.82 1.31 8.13
N ILE A 394 -10.08 1.71 7.89
CA ILE A 394 -10.92 2.41 8.89
C ILE A 394 -11.03 1.56 10.16
N ALA A 395 -11.28 0.26 10.04
CA ALA A 395 -11.41 -0.62 11.18
C ALA A 395 -10.13 -0.69 12.03
N THR A 396 -8.96 -0.79 11.40
CA THR A 396 -7.68 -0.80 12.13
C THR A 396 -7.38 0.54 12.80
N LEU A 397 -7.64 1.67 12.13
CA LEU A 397 -7.46 3.01 12.68
C LEU A 397 -8.44 3.30 13.82
N LEU A 398 -9.67 2.79 13.72
CA LEU A 398 -10.66 2.92 14.79
C LEU A 398 -10.24 2.20 16.06
N VAL A 399 -9.68 1.00 15.95
CA VAL A 399 -9.10 0.26 17.10
C VAL A 399 -7.94 1.05 17.70
N ALA A 400 -7.04 1.59 16.87
CA ALA A 400 -5.93 2.41 17.35
C ALA A 400 -6.41 3.67 18.11
N LYS A 401 -7.44 4.34 17.58
CA LYS A 401 -8.05 5.50 18.25
C LYS A 401 -8.70 5.11 19.59
N ALA A 402 -9.40 3.97 19.63
CA ALA A 402 -9.99 3.48 20.87
C ALA A 402 -8.92 3.15 21.92
N ALA A 403 -7.83 2.47 21.54
CA ALA A 403 -6.71 2.18 22.41
C ALA A 403 -6.09 3.47 22.99
N ALA A 404 -5.90 4.50 22.17
CA ALA A 404 -5.39 5.79 22.61
C ALA A 404 -6.33 6.47 23.62
N HIS A 405 -7.64 6.45 23.38
CA HIS A 405 -8.63 7.02 24.32
C HIS A 405 -8.70 6.25 25.65
N MET A 406 -8.33 4.98 25.65
CA MET A 406 -8.23 4.17 26.87
C MET A 406 -6.89 4.33 27.62
N GLY A 407 -6.02 5.23 27.17
CA GLY A 407 -4.70 5.41 27.75
C GLY A 407 -3.70 4.29 27.43
N SER A 408 -4.04 3.41 26.48
CA SER A 408 -3.26 2.25 26.04
C SER A 408 -2.70 2.45 24.64
N ALA A 409 -2.07 3.61 24.37
CA ALA A 409 -1.51 3.93 23.05
C ALA A 409 -0.48 2.93 22.56
N ASP A 410 0.21 2.23 23.47
CA ASP A 410 1.11 1.10 23.19
C ASP A 410 0.39 -0.08 22.53
N ARG A 411 -0.94 -0.20 22.72
CA ARG A 411 -1.80 -1.23 22.14
C ARG A 411 -2.48 -0.83 20.83
N CYS A 412 -2.16 0.32 20.26
CA CYS A 412 -2.78 0.80 19.00
C CYS A 412 -2.62 -0.18 17.83
N ARG A 413 -1.66 -1.11 17.91
CA ARG A 413 -1.37 -2.15 16.90
C ARG A 413 -2.11 -3.47 17.14
N PHE A 414 -2.70 -3.69 18.30
CA PHE A 414 -3.22 -4.99 18.73
C PHE A 414 -4.69 -5.21 18.36
N VAL A 415 -5.00 -5.24 17.05
CA VAL A 415 -6.37 -5.51 16.59
C VAL A 415 -6.88 -6.86 17.08
N ARG A 416 -6.01 -7.89 17.14
CA ARG A 416 -6.36 -9.25 17.56
C ARG A 416 -6.77 -9.37 19.02
N THR A 417 -6.10 -8.66 19.91
CA THR A 417 -6.31 -8.75 21.35
C THR A 417 -7.25 -7.68 21.86
N PHE A 418 -7.32 -6.54 21.19
CA PHE A 418 -8.20 -5.45 21.58
C PHE A 418 -9.68 -5.79 21.35
N VAL A 419 -10.01 -6.40 20.19
CA VAL A 419 -11.40 -6.78 19.86
C VAL A 419 -11.91 -7.93 20.73
N PRO A 420 -11.17 -9.02 20.97
CA PRO A 420 -11.58 -10.01 21.97
C PRO A 420 -11.79 -9.44 23.37
N ASN A 421 -10.93 -8.51 23.82
CA ASN A 421 -11.13 -7.84 25.11
C ASN A 421 -12.37 -6.95 25.14
N LEU A 422 -12.83 -6.46 23.96
CA LEU A 422 -14.12 -5.82 23.81
C LEU A 422 -15.29 -6.82 23.80
N LEU A 423 -15.03 -8.09 23.51
CA LEU A 423 -16.02 -9.16 23.32
C LEU A 423 -15.92 -10.28 24.38
N ALA A 424 -14.97 -10.23 25.30
CA ALA A 424 -14.55 -11.34 26.16
C ALA A 424 -15.56 -11.79 27.24
N ASP A 425 -16.81 -11.37 27.16
CA ASP A 425 -17.89 -11.81 28.05
C ASP A 425 -19.10 -12.39 27.31
N GLU A 426 -18.87 -13.20 26.26
CA GLU A 426 -19.89 -14.13 25.73
C GLU A 426 -19.64 -15.55 26.19
#